data_de50fa07deebb3ad74c4d7832fef4a3f
#
_entry.id   de50fa07deebb3ad74c4d7832fef4a3f
#
_cell.length_a   1.000
_cell.length_b   1.000
_cell.length_c   1.000
_cell.angle_alpha   90.00
_cell.angle_beta   90.00
_cell.angle_gamma   90.00
#
_symmetry.space_group_name_H-M   'P 1'
#
loop_
_entity.id
_entity.type
_entity.pdbx_description
1 polymer ?
#
loop_
_entity_poly.entity_id
_entity_poly.type
_entity_poly.pdbx_seq_one_letter_code
_entity_poly.pdbx_strand_id
1 'polypeptide(L)'
;TRKMLSSPKEEYTKSLLSLRSLEKQEQQKGESILSLKDIDAAYGAAKVLFGVNIEVARGTTVAVVGESGSGKSTTARVITGLLPQSSGNISFDGDNLPRALKDRSKEQKRRIQMIYQMADTAMNPRQTVRDIIGRPLEFYLAMQGEEKVERTIDLLSMIELNADFLER
;
A
#
# COMPACT_ATOMS: atom_id res chain seq x y z
N THR A 1 -4.50 -35.05 -1.60
CA THR A 1 -3.90 -33.70 -1.39
C THR A 1 -2.40 -33.73 -1.61
N ARG A 2 -1.61 -34.64 -0.99
CA ARG A 2 -0.16 -34.75 -1.21
C ARG A 2 0.20 -35.08 -2.67
N LYS A 3 -0.56 -35.99 -3.32
CA LYS A 3 -0.35 -36.36 -4.75
C LYS A 3 -0.61 -35.18 -5.72
N MET A 4 -1.53 -34.26 -5.38
CA MET A 4 -1.81 -33.06 -6.16
C MET A 4 -0.67 -32.06 -6.07
N LEU A 5 0.01 -31.96 -4.93
CA LEU A 5 1.16 -31.06 -4.73
C LEU A 5 2.44 -31.60 -5.35
N SER A 6 2.63 -32.94 -5.44
CA SER A 6 3.82 -33.57 -6.02
C SER A 6 3.77 -33.77 -7.54
N SER A 7 2.56 -33.86 -8.12
CA SER A 7 2.36 -34.07 -9.56
C SER A 7 1.07 -33.39 -10.04
N PRO A 8 1.07 -32.06 -10.13
CA PRO A 8 -0.11 -31.30 -10.55
C PRO A 8 -0.42 -31.59 -12.02
N LYS A 9 -1.67 -31.93 -12.33
CA LYS A 9 -2.14 -32.19 -13.70
C LYS A 9 -2.61 -30.91 -14.39
N GLU A 10 -3.30 -30.04 -13.64
CA GLU A 10 -3.90 -28.81 -14.15
C GLU A 10 -2.86 -27.68 -14.30
N GLU A 11 -2.89 -26.98 -15.41
CA GLU A 11 -1.97 -25.86 -15.72
C GLU A 11 -2.02 -24.76 -14.65
N TYR A 12 -3.21 -24.41 -14.18
CA TYR A 12 -3.40 -23.44 -13.11
C TYR A 12 -2.70 -23.87 -11.80
N THR A 13 -2.80 -25.16 -11.45
CA THR A 13 -2.12 -25.69 -10.27
C THR A 13 -0.60 -25.69 -10.43
N LYS A 14 -0.10 -25.98 -11.63
CA LYS A 14 1.33 -25.89 -11.95
C LYS A 14 1.83 -24.45 -11.81
N SER A 15 1.08 -23.48 -12.36
CA SER A 15 1.39 -22.06 -12.25
C SER A 15 1.45 -21.57 -10.80
N LEU A 16 0.46 -21.94 -9.96
CA LEU A 16 0.48 -21.62 -8.52
C LEU A 16 1.66 -22.25 -7.78
N LEU A 17 2.04 -23.47 -8.12
CA LEU A 17 3.18 -24.14 -7.48
C LEU A 17 4.53 -23.63 -7.96
N SER A 18 4.63 -23.15 -9.20
CA SER A 18 5.84 -22.50 -9.71
C SER A 18 6.15 -21.20 -8.98
N LEU A 19 5.15 -20.47 -8.51
CA LEU A 19 5.33 -19.29 -7.66
C LEU A 19 6.01 -19.62 -6.31
N ARG A 20 5.82 -20.84 -5.81
CA ARG A 20 6.45 -21.32 -4.56
C ARG A 20 7.95 -21.61 -4.74
N SER A 21 8.39 -21.92 -5.95
CA SER A 21 9.80 -22.20 -6.30
C SER A 21 10.58 -20.96 -6.73
N LEU A 22 9.97 -19.78 -6.74
CA LEU A 22 10.70 -18.54 -6.91
C LEU A 22 11.56 -18.32 -5.66
N GLU A 23 12.80 -18.85 -5.69
CA GLU A 23 13.83 -18.46 -4.74
C GLU A 23 13.99 -16.95 -4.86
N LYS A 24 13.53 -16.25 -3.83
CA LYS A 24 13.77 -14.82 -3.71
C LYS A 24 15.27 -14.66 -3.53
N GLN A 25 15.98 -14.19 -4.56
CA GLN A 25 17.38 -13.78 -4.41
C GLN A 25 17.44 -12.88 -3.18
N GLU A 26 18.36 -13.16 -2.26
CA GLU A 26 18.63 -12.29 -1.12
C GLU A 26 18.96 -10.91 -1.69
N GLN A 27 17.99 -10.01 -1.64
CA GLN A 27 18.22 -8.62 -2.00
C GLN A 27 19.21 -8.05 -0.98
N GLN A 28 20.33 -7.51 -1.46
CA GLN A 28 21.23 -6.74 -0.60
C GLN A 28 20.36 -5.70 0.13
N LYS A 29 20.43 -5.72 1.47
CA LYS A 29 19.70 -4.76 2.30
C LYS A 29 20.20 -3.37 1.95
N GLY A 30 19.40 -2.62 1.20
CA GLY A 30 19.60 -1.20 0.95
C GLY A 30 19.44 -0.39 2.25
N GLU A 31 19.66 0.91 2.16
CA GLU A 31 19.37 1.82 3.26
C GLU A 31 17.91 1.71 3.72
N SER A 32 17.68 1.91 5.03
CA SER A 32 16.33 1.92 5.60
C SER A 32 15.51 3.05 5.01
N ILE A 33 14.39 2.71 4.37
CA ILE A 33 13.45 3.70 3.82
C ILE A 33 12.34 4.03 4.81
N LEU A 34 11.92 3.07 5.65
CA LEU A 34 10.89 3.27 6.66
C LEU A 34 11.34 2.63 7.96
N SER A 35 11.30 3.39 9.04
CA SER A 35 11.59 2.89 10.39
C SER A 35 10.50 3.32 11.36
N LEU A 36 9.96 2.35 12.08
CA LEU A 36 9.07 2.52 13.21
C LEU A 36 9.84 2.18 14.49
N LYS A 37 9.86 3.07 15.48
CA LYS A 37 10.55 2.84 16.76
C LYS A 37 9.58 3.07 17.90
N ASP A 38 9.36 2.02 18.70
CA ASP A 38 8.56 1.99 19.92
C ASP A 38 7.16 2.58 19.75
N ILE A 39 6.49 2.18 18.67
CA ILE A 39 5.18 2.72 18.31
C ILE A 39 4.09 2.15 19.19
N ASP A 40 3.42 3.05 19.91
CA ASP A 40 2.14 2.81 20.54
C ASP A 40 1.02 3.51 19.77
N ALA A 41 -0.16 2.89 19.72
CA ALA A 41 -1.35 3.52 19.16
C ALA A 41 -2.62 3.03 19.85
N ALA A 42 -3.65 3.89 19.87
CA ALA A 42 -4.93 3.62 20.51
C ALA A 42 -6.10 4.17 19.68
N TYR A 43 -7.26 3.54 19.81
CA TYR A 43 -8.55 4.09 19.42
C TYR A 43 -9.28 4.57 20.65
N GLY A 44 -9.31 5.89 20.88
CA GLY A 44 -9.80 6.46 22.13
C GLY A 44 -8.97 5.96 23.33
N ALA A 45 -9.62 5.31 24.30
CA ALA A 45 -8.95 4.75 25.48
C ALA A 45 -8.35 3.34 25.24
N ALA A 46 -8.71 2.68 24.15
CA ALA A 46 -8.28 1.31 23.87
C ALA A 46 -6.91 1.30 23.13
N LYS A 47 -5.84 0.98 23.85
CA LYS A 47 -4.50 0.80 23.27
C LYS A 47 -4.47 -0.51 22.47
N VAL A 48 -4.00 -0.45 21.23
CA VAL A 48 -3.98 -1.58 20.26
C VAL A 48 -2.60 -1.89 19.69
N LEU A 49 -1.66 -0.95 19.74
CA LEU A 49 -0.26 -1.20 19.42
C LEU A 49 0.60 -0.92 20.65
N PHE A 50 1.58 -1.78 20.87
CA PHE A 50 2.43 -1.78 22.06
C PHE A 50 3.89 -1.91 21.65
N GLY A 51 4.64 -0.81 21.62
CA GLY A 51 6.07 -0.79 21.35
C GLY A 51 6.47 -1.44 20.01
N VAL A 52 5.70 -1.20 18.95
CA VAL A 52 5.95 -1.83 17.64
C VAL A 52 7.20 -1.25 16.99
N ASN A 53 8.11 -2.14 16.59
CA ASN A 53 9.34 -1.82 15.88
C ASN A 53 9.35 -2.53 14.53
N ILE A 54 9.49 -1.78 13.44
CA ILE A 54 9.55 -2.29 12.06
C ILE A 54 10.59 -1.49 11.30
N GLU A 55 11.38 -2.19 10.50
CA GLU A 55 12.32 -1.57 9.58
C GLU A 55 12.13 -2.14 8.18
N VAL A 56 12.05 -1.26 7.18
CA VAL A 56 11.93 -1.62 5.77
C VAL A 56 13.09 -1.02 5.01
N ALA A 57 13.90 -1.85 4.40
CA ALA A 57 14.98 -1.42 3.53
C ALA A 57 14.44 -1.06 2.13
N ARG A 58 15.10 -0.14 1.45
CA ARG A 58 14.74 0.27 0.08
C ARG A 58 14.77 -0.93 -0.86
N GLY A 59 13.72 -1.07 -1.68
CA GLY A 59 13.59 -2.17 -2.64
C GLY A 59 13.20 -3.52 -2.02
N THR A 60 12.89 -3.58 -0.71
CA THR A 60 12.46 -4.82 -0.07
C THR A 60 10.96 -4.82 0.24
N THR A 61 10.43 -6.01 0.52
CA THR A 61 9.06 -6.22 0.99
C THR A 61 9.09 -6.82 2.38
N VAL A 62 8.36 -6.20 3.32
CA VAL A 62 8.16 -6.72 4.67
C VAL A 62 6.71 -7.20 4.80
N ALA A 63 6.52 -8.47 5.17
CA ALA A 63 5.21 -9.04 5.44
C ALA A 63 4.91 -9.00 6.94
N VAL A 64 3.78 -8.41 7.31
CA VAL A 64 3.28 -8.43 8.69
C VAL A 64 2.19 -9.50 8.81
N VAL A 65 2.47 -10.56 9.54
CA VAL A 65 1.58 -11.72 9.71
C VAL A 65 1.11 -11.82 11.17
N GLY A 66 -0.04 -12.44 11.37
CA GLY A 66 -0.63 -12.64 12.69
C GLY A 66 -2.15 -12.86 12.61
N GLU A 67 -2.77 -13.20 13.73
CA GLU A 67 -4.19 -13.44 13.85
C GLU A 67 -5.04 -12.20 13.58
N SER A 68 -6.34 -12.39 13.34
CA SER A 68 -7.28 -11.27 13.23
C SER A 68 -7.27 -10.48 14.55
N GLY A 69 -7.26 -9.14 14.47
CA GLY A 69 -7.19 -8.27 15.66
C GLY A 69 -5.78 -8.02 16.22
N SER A 70 -4.71 -8.65 15.67
CA SER A 70 -3.32 -8.45 16.16
C SER A 70 -2.70 -7.08 15.85
N GLY A 71 -3.44 -6.14 15.26
CA GLY A 71 -2.94 -4.78 15.01
C GLY A 71 -2.35 -4.52 13.61
N LYS A 72 -2.34 -5.50 12.69
CA LYS A 72 -1.75 -5.34 11.34
C LYS A 72 -2.30 -4.13 10.58
N SER A 73 -3.62 -4.04 10.46
CA SER A 73 -4.27 -2.91 9.80
C SER A 73 -4.10 -1.60 10.56
N THR A 74 -3.99 -1.67 11.89
CA THR A 74 -3.71 -0.50 12.73
C THR A 74 -2.31 0.02 12.47
N THR A 75 -1.31 -0.87 12.35
CA THR A 75 0.06 -0.51 11.99
C THR A 75 0.11 0.20 10.63
N ALA A 76 -0.59 -0.31 9.60
CA ALA A 76 -0.69 0.35 8.31
C ALA A 76 -1.32 1.75 8.39
N ARG A 77 -2.39 1.91 9.21
CA ARG A 77 -3.02 3.22 9.44
C ARG A 77 -2.11 4.19 10.17
N VAL A 78 -1.27 3.70 11.07
CA VAL A 78 -0.27 4.52 11.78
C VAL A 78 0.83 4.96 10.81
N ILE A 79 1.35 4.06 9.98
CA ILE A 79 2.35 4.40 8.96
C ILE A 79 1.82 5.48 8.01
N THR A 80 0.57 5.37 7.57
CA THR A 80 -0.04 6.36 6.67
C THR A 80 -0.50 7.65 7.35
N GLY A 81 -0.48 7.70 8.69
CA GLY A 81 -0.93 8.87 9.48
C GLY A 81 -2.44 9.01 9.61
N LEU A 82 -3.21 8.01 9.14
CA LEU A 82 -4.66 7.93 9.32
C LEU A 82 -5.05 7.71 10.78
N LEU A 83 -4.18 7.08 11.55
CA LEU A 83 -4.24 6.98 13.00
C LEU A 83 -2.94 7.53 13.58
N PRO A 84 -2.94 8.68 14.25
CA PRO A 84 -1.74 9.20 14.91
C PRO A 84 -1.26 8.24 16.00
N GLN A 85 0.05 7.95 16.05
CA GLN A 85 0.64 7.20 17.15
C GLN A 85 0.58 8.00 18.46
N SER A 86 0.38 7.28 19.57
CA SER A 86 0.41 7.87 20.93
C SER A 86 1.83 8.16 21.39
N SER A 87 2.75 7.24 21.11
CA SER A 87 4.20 7.37 21.39
C SER A 87 5.04 6.77 20.28
N GLY A 88 6.35 6.92 20.38
CA GLY A 88 7.32 6.45 19.41
C GLY A 88 7.52 7.39 18.23
N ASN A 89 8.37 6.98 17.31
CA ASN A 89 8.75 7.79 16.16
C ASN A 89 8.70 6.98 14.86
N ILE A 90 8.25 7.61 13.79
CA ILE A 90 8.28 7.06 12.44
C ILE A 90 9.16 7.94 11.57
N SER A 91 10.16 7.35 10.94
CA SER A 91 10.97 8.03 9.93
C SER A 91 10.74 7.41 8.54
N PHE A 92 10.77 8.24 7.53
CA PHE A 92 10.65 7.85 6.13
C PHE A 92 11.70 8.59 5.30
N ASP A 93 12.55 7.84 4.62
CA ASP A 93 13.64 8.35 3.78
C ASP A 93 14.58 9.29 4.56
N GLY A 94 14.86 8.94 5.83
CA GLY A 94 15.72 9.72 6.74
C GLY A 94 14.99 10.78 7.57
N ASP A 95 13.81 11.23 7.15
CA ASP A 95 13.07 12.29 7.81
C ASP A 95 12.00 11.77 8.78
N ASN A 96 11.81 12.45 9.91
CA ASN A 96 10.72 12.15 10.82
C ASN A 96 9.37 12.54 10.21
N LEU A 97 8.43 11.61 10.22
CA LEU A 97 7.07 11.86 9.73
C LEU A 97 6.22 12.54 10.80
N PRO A 98 5.45 13.58 10.44
CA PRO A 98 4.36 14.07 11.27
C PRO A 98 3.37 12.96 11.61
N ARG A 99 2.89 12.95 12.87
CA ARG A 99 1.99 11.88 13.36
C ARG A 99 0.68 11.80 12.57
N ALA A 100 0.05 12.94 12.33
CA ALA A 100 -1.24 13.01 11.65
C ALA A 100 -1.06 13.25 10.15
N LEU A 101 -1.88 12.60 9.33
CA LEU A 101 -1.86 12.74 7.87
C LEU A 101 -2.02 14.20 7.41
N LYS A 102 -2.84 15.00 8.11
CA LYS A 102 -3.08 16.42 7.76
C LYS A 102 -1.80 17.26 7.79
N ASP A 103 -0.87 16.92 8.67
CA ASP A 103 0.37 17.66 8.91
C ASP A 103 1.53 17.21 7.99
N ARG A 104 1.33 16.12 7.21
CA ARG A 104 2.30 15.62 6.25
C ARG A 104 2.33 16.45 4.99
N SER A 105 3.51 16.59 4.40
CA SER A 105 3.67 17.27 3.11
C SER A 105 2.94 16.52 1.97
N LYS A 106 2.70 17.20 0.87
CA LYS A 106 2.08 16.62 -0.33
C LYS A 106 2.93 15.47 -0.88
N GLU A 107 4.26 15.63 -0.85
CA GLU A 107 5.21 14.61 -1.30
C GLU A 107 5.21 13.38 -0.39
N GLN A 108 5.18 13.55 0.93
CA GLN A 108 5.06 12.43 1.86
C GLN A 108 3.75 11.66 1.65
N LYS A 109 2.63 12.37 1.42
CA LYS A 109 1.33 11.74 1.08
C LYS A 109 1.39 10.99 -0.25
N ARG A 110 2.09 11.53 -1.26
CA ARG A 110 2.26 10.89 -2.56
C ARG A 110 3.08 9.60 -2.47
N ARG A 111 4.14 9.60 -1.66
CA ARG A 111 5.09 8.49 -1.55
C ARG A 111 4.63 7.38 -0.60
N ILE A 112 3.74 7.68 0.35
CA ILE A 112 3.23 6.71 1.32
C ILE A 112 1.75 6.49 1.05
N GLN A 113 1.43 5.41 0.35
CA GLN A 113 0.08 5.06 -0.07
C GLN A 113 -0.40 3.78 0.61
N MET A 114 -1.70 3.64 0.79
CA MET A 114 -2.33 2.46 1.36
C MET A 114 -3.37 1.89 0.38
N ILE A 115 -3.24 0.60 0.10
CA ILE A 115 -4.27 -0.14 -0.65
C ILE A 115 -5.13 -0.89 0.35
N TYR A 116 -6.44 -0.67 0.30
CA TYR A 116 -7.40 -1.35 1.16
C TYR A 116 -7.73 -2.74 0.62
N GLN A 117 -8.03 -3.67 1.52
CA GLN A 117 -8.39 -5.04 1.16
C GLN A 117 -9.66 -5.11 0.28
N MET A 118 -10.61 -4.20 0.51
CA MET A 118 -11.82 -4.04 -0.29
C MET A 118 -11.76 -2.71 -1.03
N ALA A 119 -11.30 -2.75 -2.28
CA ALA A 119 -11.10 -1.54 -3.09
C ALA A 119 -12.42 -0.81 -3.40
N ASP A 120 -13.52 -1.53 -3.55
CA ASP A 120 -14.87 -1.01 -3.79
C ASP A 120 -15.35 -0.09 -2.66
N THR A 121 -15.02 -0.39 -1.41
CA THR A 121 -15.37 0.46 -0.26
C THR A 121 -14.54 1.74 -0.17
N ALA A 122 -13.41 1.79 -0.86
CA ALA A 122 -12.52 2.96 -0.88
C ALA A 122 -12.88 3.96 -1.99
N MET A 123 -13.68 3.55 -2.97
CA MET A 123 -14.09 4.37 -4.09
C MET A 123 -15.49 4.96 -3.87
N ASN A 124 -15.68 6.19 -4.33
CA ASN A 124 -17.02 6.80 -4.35
C ASN A 124 -17.76 6.29 -5.60
N PRO A 125 -18.87 5.52 -5.45
CA PRO A 125 -19.61 4.96 -6.59
C PRO A 125 -20.31 6.00 -7.47
N ARG A 126 -20.31 7.27 -7.09
CA ARG A 126 -20.85 8.39 -7.88
C ARG A 126 -19.80 9.07 -8.77
N GLN A 127 -18.54 8.67 -8.66
CA GLN A 127 -17.45 9.21 -9.48
C GLN A 127 -17.17 8.26 -10.63
N THR A 128 -16.84 8.84 -11.79
CA THR A 128 -16.39 8.07 -12.94
C THR A 128 -14.96 7.57 -12.75
N VAL A 129 -14.55 6.58 -13.52
CA VAL A 129 -13.16 6.11 -13.58
C VAL A 129 -12.20 7.27 -13.90
N ARG A 130 -12.61 8.16 -14.82
CA ARG A 130 -11.89 9.40 -15.12
C ARG A 130 -11.63 10.24 -13.88
N ASP A 131 -12.64 10.42 -13.03
CA ASP A 131 -12.53 11.23 -11.81
C ASP A 131 -11.61 10.56 -10.78
N ILE A 132 -11.78 9.25 -10.59
CA ILE A 132 -11.05 8.46 -9.60
C ILE A 132 -9.55 8.44 -9.93
N ILE A 133 -9.19 8.16 -11.19
CA ILE A 133 -7.79 8.10 -11.64
C ILE A 133 -7.24 9.52 -11.86
N GLY A 134 -8.05 10.44 -12.40
CA GLY A 134 -7.62 11.79 -12.71
C GLY A 134 -7.35 12.65 -11.48
N ARG A 135 -8.06 12.42 -10.37
CA ARG A 135 -7.88 13.20 -9.14
C ARG A 135 -6.47 13.11 -8.53
N PRO A 136 -5.86 11.93 -8.37
CA PRO A 136 -4.45 11.83 -7.96
C PRO A 136 -3.48 12.50 -8.93
N LEU A 137 -3.71 12.40 -10.24
CA LEU A 137 -2.86 13.04 -11.26
C LEU A 137 -2.90 14.56 -11.12
N GLU A 138 -4.09 15.14 -10.92
CA GLU A 138 -4.24 16.56 -10.69
C GLU A 138 -3.67 16.98 -9.33
N PHE A 139 -4.02 16.27 -8.27
CA PHE A 139 -3.62 16.62 -6.92
C PHE A 139 -2.12 16.51 -6.70
N TYR A 140 -1.49 15.39 -7.10
CA TYR A 140 -0.08 15.16 -6.82
C TYR A 140 0.86 15.66 -7.91
N LEU A 141 0.45 15.59 -9.18
CA LEU A 141 1.30 15.87 -10.33
C LEU A 141 0.94 17.18 -11.04
N ALA A 142 -0.13 17.86 -10.59
CA ALA A 142 -0.65 19.09 -11.19
C ALA A 142 -1.07 18.95 -12.67
N MET A 143 -1.33 17.72 -13.13
CA MET A 143 -1.79 17.47 -14.50
C MET A 143 -3.21 17.99 -14.71
N GLN A 144 -3.49 18.62 -15.85
CA GLN A 144 -4.78 19.20 -16.21
C GLN A 144 -5.12 18.98 -17.68
N GLY A 145 -6.39 19.23 -18.05
CA GLY A 145 -6.83 19.21 -19.45
C GLY A 145 -6.55 17.88 -20.15
N GLU A 146 -6.09 17.96 -21.40
CA GLU A 146 -5.83 16.81 -22.26
C GLU A 146 -4.74 15.89 -21.71
N GLU A 147 -3.65 16.44 -21.16
CA GLU A 147 -2.56 15.67 -20.57
C GLU A 147 -3.04 14.70 -19.47
N LYS A 148 -3.97 15.17 -18.62
CA LYS A 148 -4.57 14.34 -17.56
C LYS A 148 -5.43 13.20 -18.15
N VAL A 149 -6.16 13.48 -19.21
CA VAL A 149 -7.01 12.48 -19.91
C VAL A 149 -6.13 11.42 -20.59
N GLU A 150 -5.13 11.84 -21.35
CA GLU A 150 -4.19 10.95 -22.00
C GLU A 150 -3.48 10.04 -20.99
N ARG A 151 -2.99 10.62 -19.89
CA ARG A 151 -2.34 9.85 -18.83
C ARG A 151 -3.30 8.86 -18.16
N THR A 152 -4.57 9.22 -18.02
CA THR A 152 -5.60 8.31 -17.49
C THR A 152 -5.82 7.12 -18.43
N ILE A 153 -5.87 7.35 -19.74
CA ILE A 153 -5.98 6.30 -20.75
C ILE A 153 -4.76 5.38 -20.75
N ASP A 154 -3.56 5.94 -20.65
CA ASP A 154 -2.33 5.16 -20.52
C ASP A 154 -2.38 4.21 -19.31
N LEU A 155 -2.80 4.72 -18.15
CA LEU A 155 -2.92 3.92 -16.94
C LEU A 155 -3.96 2.81 -17.06
N LEU A 156 -5.09 3.06 -17.74
CA LEU A 156 -6.08 2.03 -18.07
C LEU A 156 -5.50 0.97 -18.99
N SER A 157 -4.76 1.39 -20.02
CA SER A 157 -4.13 0.48 -20.96
C SER A 157 -3.12 -0.46 -20.30
N MET A 158 -2.41 0.00 -19.26
CA MET A 158 -1.48 -0.83 -18.48
C MET A 158 -2.15 -2.02 -17.77
N ILE A 159 -3.46 -1.93 -17.53
CA ILE A 159 -4.27 -3.00 -16.92
C ILE A 159 -5.27 -3.60 -17.91
N GLU A 160 -4.98 -3.48 -19.22
CA GLU A 160 -5.78 -4.06 -20.31
C GLU A 160 -7.22 -3.51 -20.42
N LEU A 161 -7.46 -2.29 -19.91
CA LEU A 161 -8.71 -1.57 -20.08
C LEU A 161 -8.56 -0.49 -21.16
N ASN A 162 -9.62 -0.28 -21.95
CA ASN A 162 -9.64 0.74 -22.98
C ASN A 162 -10.30 2.05 -22.50
N ALA A 163 -10.31 3.08 -23.34
CA ALA A 163 -10.87 4.40 -23.03
C ALA A 163 -12.39 4.41 -22.77
N ASP A 164 -13.13 3.37 -23.21
CA ASP A 164 -14.58 3.28 -23.00
C ASP A 164 -14.95 3.16 -21.51
N PHE A 165 -13.98 2.80 -20.68
CA PHE A 165 -14.15 2.72 -19.22
C PHE A 165 -14.12 4.07 -18.51
N LEU A 166 -13.68 5.15 -19.19
CA LEU A 166 -13.52 6.47 -18.56
C LEU A 166 -14.80 7.01 -17.91
N GLU A 167 -15.92 6.78 -18.55
CA GLU A 167 -17.23 7.31 -18.13
C GLU A 167 -18.08 6.34 -17.30
N ARG A 168 -17.50 5.23 -16.89
CA ARG A 168 -18.17 4.25 -16.02
C ARG A 168 -18.01 4.59 -14.56
#